data_07c5d1808ac15e7c0e1435a95b6f0d38
#
_entry.id   07c5d1808ac15e7c0e1435a95b6f0d38
#
_cell.length_a   1.000
_cell.length_b   1.000
_cell.length_c   1.000
_cell.angle_alpha   90.00
_cell.angle_beta   90.00
_cell.angle_gamma   90.00
#
_symmetry.space_group_name_H-M   'P 1'
#
loop_
_entity.id
_entity.type
_entity.pdbx_description
1 polymer ?
#
loop_
_entity_poly.entity_id
_entity_poly.type
_entity_poly.pdbx_seq_one_letter_code
_entity_poly.pdbx_strand_id
1 'polypeptide(L)'
;MTAFAALKTASSAISSAVKAGRDLGSLVGHITKLAKAEADLSFAAEKKGGILGKLTGAEQTAIEAHFRKEEAKRIRDEMRELFLLFGSPGQWERLQGEIANERSRRKKALEELAAKKRRLKNTIIITVSIVAAVIILILEIMYLKGAL
;
A
#
# COMPACT_ATOMS: atom_id res chain seq x y z
N MET A 1 6.33 13.00 -0.52
CA MET A 1 6.65 12.63 0.88
C MET A 1 6.62 11.12 1.01
N THR A 2 7.61 10.52 1.68
CA THR A 2 7.57 9.08 1.99
C THR A 2 6.60 8.83 3.13
N ALA A 3 5.94 7.65 3.16
CA ALA A 3 5.02 7.26 4.23
C ALA A 3 5.64 7.39 5.63
N PHE A 4 6.93 7.08 5.74
CA PHE A 4 7.69 7.20 6.98
C PHE A 4 7.86 8.67 7.43
N ALA A 5 8.16 9.58 6.52
CA ALA A 5 8.25 11.00 6.84
C ALA A 5 6.89 11.57 7.28
N ALA A 6 5.80 11.14 6.64
CA ALA A 6 4.44 11.52 7.01
C ALA A 6 4.06 11.00 8.41
N LEU A 7 4.45 9.75 8.75
CA LEU A 7 4.27 9.17 10.09
C LEU A 7 4.97 10.01 11.16
N LYS A 8 6.26 10.32 10.94
CA LYS A 8 7.08 11.11 11.87
C LYS A 8 6.52 12.53 12.06
N THR A 9 6.13 13.19 11.00
CA THR A 9 5.54 14.53 11.06
C THR A 9 4.20 14.53 11.81
N ALA A 10 3.33 13.57 11.54
CA ALA A 10 2.04 13.48 12.21
C ALA A 10 2.18 13.17 13.71
N SER A 11 3.08 12.24 14.09
CA SER A 11 3.34 11.90 15.50
C SER A 11 3.95 13.07 16.26
N SER A 12 4.92 13.78 15.68
CA SER A 12 5.52 14.97 16.27
C SER A 12 4.49 16.08 16.50
N ALA A 13 3.59 16.31 15.53
CA ALA A 13 2.53 17.31 15.65
C ALA A 13 1.55 16.96 16.78
N ILE A 14 1.15 15.70 16.92
CA ILE A 14 0.29 15.23 18.02
C ILE A 14 1.01 15.40 19.35
N SER A 15 2.25 14.93 19.50
CA SER A 15 3.03 15.04 20.73
C SER A 15 3.21 16.50 21.17
N SER A 16 3.56 17.38 20.24
CA SER A 16 3.72 18.81 20.52
C SER A 16 2.41 19.48 20.95
N ALA A 17 1.31 19.14 20.29
CA ALA A 17 0.00 19.70 20.62
C ALA A 17 -0.51 19.23 22.01
N VAL A 18 -0.30 17.96 22.35
CA VAL A 18 -0.64 17.42 23.68
C VAL A 18 0.23 18.05 24.77
N LYS A 19 1.54 18.23 24.55
CA LYS A 19 2.43 18.94 25.47
C LYS A 19 2.03 20.41 25.65
N ALA A 20 1.43 21.02 24.65
CA ALA A 20 0.86 22.36 24.73
C ALA A 20 -0.55 22.40 25.36
N GLY A 21 -1.02 21.31 25.95
CA GLY A 21 -2.31 21.21 26.66
C GLY A 21 -3.53 21.10 25.73
N ARG A 22 -3.35 20.76 24.45
CA ARG A 22 -4.48 20.53 23.53
C ARG A 22 -5.08 19.15 23.75
N ASP A 23 -6.41 19.10 23.74
CA ASP A 23 -7.15 17.84 23.77
C ASP A 23 -6.96 17.03 22.51
N LEU A 24 -6.80 15.70 22.63
CA LEU A 24 -6.66 14.76 21.52
C LEU A 24 -7.87 14.78 20.57
N GLY A 25 -9.08 15.10 21.08
CA GLY A 25 -10.28 15.27 20.26
C GLY A 25 -10.15 16.39 19.24
N SER A 26 -9.40 17.45 19.53
CA SER A 26 -9.12 18.55 18.60
C SER A 26 -8.11 18.20 17.51
N LEU A 27 -7.40 17.07 17.64
CA LEU A 27 -6.30 16.65 16.76
C LEU A 27 -6.71 15.58 15.75
N VAL A 28 -8.01 15.38 15.50
CA VAL A 28 -8.54 14.35 14.58
C VAL A 28 -7.85 14.38 13.21
N GLY A 29 -7.55 15.57 12.67
CA GLY A 29 -6.87 15.69 11.39
C GLY A 29 -5.43 15.13 11.40
N HIS A 30 -4.69 15.29 12.50
CA HIS A 30 -3.35 14.74 12.67
C HIS A 30 -3.39 13.23 12.93
N ILE A 31 -4.37 12.77 13.69
CA ILE A 31 -4.62 11.35 13.97
C ILE A 31 -4.95 10.60 12.67
N THR A 32 -5.81 11.18 11.83
CA THR A 32 -6.12 10.61 10.50
C THR A 32 -4.90 10.54 9.59
N LYS A 33 -4.04 11.56 9.60
CA LYS A 33 -2.77 11.55 8.86
C LYS A 33 -1.82 10.46 9.38
N LEU A 34 -1.74 10.29 10.70
CA LEU A 34 -0.96 9.23 11.33
C LEU A 34 -1.45 7.84 10.88
N ALA A 35 -2.77 7.60 10.95
CA ALA A 35 -3.39 6.34 10.54
C ALA A 35 -3.11 6.01 9.06
N LYS A 36 -3.25 6.99 8.17
CA LYS A 36 -2.91 6.84 6.75
C LYS A 36 -1.44 6.54 6.52
N ALA A 37 -0.55 7.27 7.19
CA ALA A 37 0.89 7.06 7.06
C ALA A 37 1.32 5.68 7.57
N GLU A 38 0.72 5.18 8.64
CA GLU A 38 0.97 3.84 9.16
C GLU A 38 0.46 2.76 8.20
N ALA A 39 -0.73 2.94 7.63
CA ALA A 39 -1.25 2.06 6.59
C ALA A 39 -0.34 2.04 5.36
N ASP A 40 0.12 3.20 4.89
CA ASP A 40 1.04 3.31 3.75
C ASP A 40 2.39 2.62 4.03
N LEU A 41 2.90 2.72 5.25
CA LEU A 41 4.15 2.09 5.65
C LEU A 41 4.04 0.56 5.62
N SER A 42 2.94 0.01 6.12
CA SER A 42 2.70 -1.44 6.08
C SER A 42 2.59 -1.97 4.65
N PHE A 43 1.91 -1.24 3.75
CA PHE A 43 1.83 -1.56 2.33
C PHE A 43 3.18 -1.50 1.61
N ALA A 44 3.99 -0.50 1.92
CA ALA A 44 5.33 -0.36 1.33
C ALA A 44 6.24 -1.52 1.75
N ALA A 45 6.11 -2.03 2.97
CA ALA A 45 6.84 -3.18 3.47
C ALA A 45 6.45 -4.48 2.76
N GLU A 46 5.15 -4.72 2.55
CA GLU A 46 4.64 -5.88 1.81
C GLU A 46 5.10 -5.89 0.34
N LYS A 47 5.12 -4.73 -0.31
CA LYS A 47 5.49 -4.60 -1.72
C LYS A 47 6.99 -4.78 -1.99
N LYS A 48 7.86 -4.40 -1.04
CA LYS A 48 9.31 -4.58 -1.13
C LYS A 48 9.79 -6.02 -0.90
N GLY A 49 8.98 -6.88 -0.29
CA GLY A 49 9.26 -8.31 -0.14
C GLY A 49 9.10 -9.13 -1.43
N GLY A 50 8.67 -8.52 -2.55
CA GLY A 50 8.56 -9.17 -3.85
C GLY A 50 9.91 -9.34 -4.57
N ILE A 51 9.90 -10.15 -5.64
CA ILE A 51 11.05 -10.63 -6.43
C ILE A 51 12.01 -9.51 -6.89
N LEU A 52 11.53 -8.28 -7.03
CA LEU A 52 12.34 -7.12 -7.49
C LEU A 52 13.31 -6.59 -6.42
N GLY A 53 13.06 -6.85 -5.12
CA GLY A 53 13.95 -6.43 -4.03
C GLY A 53 15.21 -7.30 -3.89
N LYS A 54 15.25 -8.43 -4.59
CA LYS A 54 16.38 -9.39 -4.52
C LYS A 54 17.55 -9.07 -5.47
N LEU A 55 17.39 -8.14 -6.39
CA LEU A 55 18.35 -7.91 -7.47
C LEU A 55 19.25 -6.68 -7.34
N THR A 56 18.99 -5.78 -6.38
CA THR A 56 19.79 -4.56 -6.23
C THR A 56 20.08 -4.25 -4.76
N GLY A 57 21.31 -4.50 -4.31
CA GLY A 57 21.83 -4.00 -3.02
C GLY A 57 21.03 -4.47 -1.79
N ALA A 58 20.73 -5.75 -1.71
CA ALA A 58 19.79 -6.33 -0.75
C ALA A 58 20.14 -6.06 0.73
N GLU A 59 21.42 -5.98 1.09
CA GLU A 59 21.81 -5.81 2.49
C GLU A 59 21.57 -4.39 3.02
N GLN A 60 21.95 -3.36 2.26
CA GLN A 60 21.79 -1.97 2.70
C GLN A 60 20.30 -1.57 2.78
N THR A 61 19.49 -2.06 1.83
CA THR A 61 18.03 -1.87 1.83
C THR A 61 17.34 -2.64 2.97
N ALA A 62 17.85 -3.80 3.36
CA ALA A 62 17.32 -4.59 4.47
C ALA A 62 17.61 -3.93 5.82
N ILE A 63 18.82 -3.41 6.03
CA ILE A 63 19.22 -2.70 7.23
C ILE A 63 18.38 -1.41 7.40
N GLU A 64 18.25 -0.59 6.34
CA GLU A 64 17.40 0.59 6.39
C GLU A 64 15.92 0.25 6.65
N ALA A 65 15.41 -0.82 6.06
CA ALA A 65 14.05 -1.26 6.29
C ALA A 65 13.83 -1.71 7.75
N HIS A 66 14.83 -2.35 8.33
CA HIS A 66 14.81 -2.76 9.74
C HIS A 66 14.76 -1.55 10.68
N PHE A 67 15.69 -0.59 10.51
CA PHE A 67 15.69 0.63 11.31
C PHE A 67 14.39 1.44 11.19
N ARG A 68 13.84 1.57 9.99
CA ARG A 68 12.56 2.24 9.78
C ARG A 68 11.40 1.51 10.47
N LYS A 69 11.44 0.18 10.51
CA LYS A 69 10.43 -0.63 11.19
C LYS A 69 10.51 -0.46 12.71
N GLU A 70 11.71 -0.44 13.26
CA GLU A 70 11.92 -0.21 14.71
C GLU A 70 11.50 1.20 15.11
N GLU A 71 11.90 2.22 14.33
CA GLU A 71 11.50 3.60 14.61
C GLU A 71 9.98 3.79 14.48
N ALA A 72 9.33 3.15 13.50
CA ALA A 72 7.87 3.17 13.38
C ALA A 72 7.18 2.47 14.57
N LYS A 73 7.77 1.40 15.09
CA LYS A 73 7.28 0.73 16.32
C LYS A 73 7.41 1.67 17.52
N ARG A 74 8.56 2.31 17.70
CA ARG A 74 8.76 3.28 18.79
C ARG A 74 7.75 4.42 18.73
N ILE A 75 7.53 5.01 17.55
CA ILE A 75 6.52 6.06 17.35
C ILE A 75 5.13 5.56 17.74
N ARG A 76 4.78 4.32 17.40
CA ARG A 76 3.49 3.74 17.76
C ARG A 76 3.36 3.56 19.28
N ASP A 77 4.39 3.09 19.94
CA ASP A 77 4.39 2.89 21.38
C ASP A 77 4.27 4.25 22.11
N GLU A 78 5.01 5.28 21.69
CA GLU A 78 4.87 6.65 22.18
C GLU A 78 3.45 7.20 21.98
N MET A 79 2.86 6.98 20.82
CA MET A 79 1.48 7.41 20.55
C MET A 79 0.48 6.67 21.42
N ARG A 80 0.67 5.36 21.63
CA ARG A 80 -0.17 4.58 22.54
C ARG A 80 -0.15 5.17 23.96
N GLU A 81 1.03 5.47 24.47
CA GLU A 81 1.16 6.09 25.81
C GLU A 81 0.44 7.44 25.88
N LEU A 82 0.60 8.31 24.86
CA LEU A 82 -0.10 9.58 24.81
C LEU A 82 -1.63 9.40 24.80
N PHE A 83 -2.14 8.42 24.04
CA PHE A 83 -3.58 8.14 24.00
C PHE A 83 -4.10 7.54 25.31
N LEU A 84 -3.29 6.77 26.03
CA LEU A 84 -3.66 6.22 27.33
C LEU A 84 -3.67 7.30 28.43
N LEU A 85 -2.75 8.27 28.35
CA LEU A 85 -2.63 9.35 29.36
C LEU A 85 -3.62 10.50 29.13
N PHE A 86 -3.87 10.87 27.88
CA PHE A 86 -4.60 12.09 27.51
C PHE A 86 -5.84 11.82 26.65
N GLY A 87 -6.06 10.58 26.24
CA GLY A 87 -7.20 10.19 25.40
C GLY A 87 -8.41 9.75 26.21
N SER A 88 -9.55 9.67 25.51
CA SER A 88 -10.75 9.05 26.06
C SER A 88 -10.59 7.52 26.14
N PRO A 89 -11.25 6.86 27.11
CA PRO A 89 -11.22 5.40 27.24
C PRO A 89 -11.56 4.71 25.91
N GLY A 90 -10.72 3.76 25.49
CA GLY A 90 -10.90 3.00 24.25
C GLY A 90 -10.59 3.78 22.96
N GLN A 91 -10.06 4.99 23.06
CA GLN A 91 -9.75 5.82 21.88
C GLN A 91 -8.61 5.22 21.05
N TRP A 92 -7.61 4.63 21.71
CA TRP A 92 -6.52 3.93 21.04
C TRP A 92 -7.02 2.71 20.26
N GLU A 93 -7.88 1.91 20.85
CA GLU A 93 -8.46 0.72 20.22
C GLU A 93 -9.32 1.08 19.00
N ARG A 94 -10.11 2.16 19.12
CA ARG A 94 -10.88 2.69 17.97
C ARG A 94 -9.95 3.13 16.84
N LEU A 95 -8.86 3.84 17.14
CA LEU A 95 -7.85 4.23 16.15
C LEU A 95 -7.21 3.01 15.46
N GLN A 96 -6.85 1.98 16.23
CA GLN A 96 -6.30 0.75 15.66
C GLN A 96 -7.32 0.05 14.75
N GLY A 97 -8.60 0.04 15.12
CA GLY A 97 -9.68 -0.46 14.28
C GLY A 97 -9.82 0.31 12.95
N GLU A 98 -9.73 1.64 12.98
CA GLU A 98 -9.76 2.47 11.76
C GLU A 98 -8.55 2.21 10.86
N ILE A 99 -7.35 2.07 11.44
CA ILE A 99 -6.14 1.72 10.69
C ILE A 99 -6.30 0.35 10.01
N ALA A 100 -6.84 -0.64 10.74
CA ALA A 100 -7.08 -1.97 10.19
C ALA A 100 -8.12 -1.95 9.05
N ASN A 101 -9.19 -1.20 9.21
CA ASN A 101 -10.22 -1.00 8.19
C ASN A 101 -9.65 -0.33 6.93
N GLU A 102 -8.83 0.70 7.09
CA GLU A 102 -8.18 1.39 5.97
C GLU A 102 -7.22 0.47 5.21
N ARG A 103 -6.46 -0.36 5.93
CA ARG A 103 -5.60 -1.41 5.32
C ARG A 103 -6.43 -2.40 4.51
N SER A 104 -7.53 -2.87 5.06
CA SER A 104 -8.44 -3.81 4.39
C SER A 104 -9.05 -3.20 3.12
N ARG A 105 -9.54 -1.95 3.17
CA ARG A 105 -10.08 -1.23 2.01
C ARG A 105 -9.05 -1.10 0.90
N ARG A 106 -7.82 -0.71 1.23
CA ARG A 106 -6.74 -0.58 0.25
C ARG A 106 -6.35 -1.91 -0.37
N LYS A 107 -6.29 -2.97 0.43
CA LYS A 107 -6.00 -4.32 -0.07
C LYS A 107 -7.05 -4.75 -1.10
N LYS A 108 -8.33 -4.60 -0.79
CA LYS A 108 -9.44 -4.89 -1.71
C LYS A 108 -9.34 -4.07 -3.00
N ALA A 109 -9.08 -2.77 -2.90
CA ALA A 109 -8.92 -1.91 -4.09
C ALA A 109 -7.75 -2.36 -4.98
N LEU A 110 -6.63 -2.78 -4.39
CA LEU A 110 -5.49 -3.31 -5.16
C LEU A 110 -5.79 -4.66 -5.80
N GLU A 111 -6.52 -5.55 -5.11
CA GLU A 111 -6.96 -6.82 -5.65
C GLU A 111 -7.91 -6.63 -6.84
N GLU A 112 -8.85 -5.68 -6.74
CA GLU A 112 -9.75 -5.32 -7.85
C GLU A 112 -9.00 -4.76 -9.06
N LEU A 113 -8.03 -3.86 -8.83
CA LEU A 113 -7.18 -3.33 -9.90
C LEU A 113 -6.35 -4.44 -10.56
N ALA A 114 -5.79 -5.35 -9.76
CA ALA A 114 -5.05 -6.49 -10.26
C ALA A 114 -5.94 -7.44 -11.07
N ALA A 115 -7.16 -7.70 -10.60
CA ALA A 115 -8.14 -8.52 -11.31
C ALA A 115 -8.56 -7.87 -12.65
N LYS A 116 -8.83 -6.56 -12.66
CA LYS A 116 -9.12 -5.81 -13.91
C LYS A 116 -7.95 -5.91 -14.89
N LYS A 117 -6.73 -5.73 -14.41
CA LYS A 117 -5.53 -5.83 -15.25
C LYS A 117 -5.34 -7.24 -15.84
N ARG A 118 -5.61 -8.29 -15.04
CA ARG A 118 -5.56 -9.69 -15.53
C ARG A 118 -6.63 -9.94 -16.58
N ARG A 119 -7.86 -9.47 -16.38
CA ARG A 119 -8.95 -9.60 -17.38
C ARG A 119 -8.59 -8.92 -18.69
N LEU A 120 -8.11 -7.68 -18.64
CA LEU A 120 -7.66 -6.96 -19.85
C LEU A 120 -6.55 -7.71 -20.59
N LYS A 121 -5.55 -8.20 -19.85
CA LYS A 121 -4.46 -8.99 -20.46
C LYS A 121 -4.98 -10.26 -21.14
N ASN A 122 -5.88 -10.99 -20.50
CA ASN A 122 -6.47 -12.20 -21.08
C ASN A 122 -7.32 -11.86 -22.33
N THR A 123 -8.11 -10.79 -22.29
CA THR A 123 -8.89 -10.34 -23.46
C THR A 123 -7.97 -10.00 -24.63
N ILE A 124 -6.89 -9.27 -24.40
CA ILE A 124 -5.91 -8.95 -25.45
C ILE A 124 -5.29 -10.21 -26.05
N ILE A 125 -4.88 -11.17 -25.21
CA ILE A 125 -4.31 -12.44 -25.69
C ILE A 125 -5.30 -13.20 -26.55
N ILE A 126 -6.57 -13.31 -26.13
CA ILE A 126 -7.62 -14.00 -26.87
C ILE A 126 -7.87 -13.29 -28.22
N THR A 127 -7.96 -11.97 -28.22
CA THR A 127 -8.20 -11.19 -29.46
C THR A 127 -7.05 -11.36 -30.45
N VAL A 128 -5.81 -11.26 -29.98
CA VAL A 128 -4.61 -11.47 -30.84
C VAL A 128 -4.58 -12.89 -31.40
N SER A 129 -4.92 -13.89 -30.58
CA SER A 129 -4.96 -15.29 -31.02
C SER A 129 -6.02 -15.53 -32.12
N ILE A 130 -7.21 -14.93 -32.00
CA ILE A 130 -8.26 -15.04 -33.02
C ILE A 130 -7.81 -14.38 -34.33
N VAL A 131 -7.24 -13.17 -34.26
CA VAL A 131 -6.73 -12.46 -35.43
C VAL A 131 -5.65 -13.27 -36.14
N ALA A 132 -4.70 -13.83 -35.39
CA ALA A 132 -3.66 -14.69 -35.96
C ALA A 132 -4.23 -15.93 -36.68
N ALA A 133 -5.21 -16.59 -36.07
CA ALA A 133 -5.89 -17.74 -36.68
C ALA A 133 -6.60 -17.39 -37.99
N VAL A 134 -7.27 -16.24 -38.06
CA VAL A 134 -7.94 -15.76 -39.27
C VAL A 134 -6.92 -15.46 -40.39
N ILE A 135 -5.78 -14.85 -40.04
CA ILE A 135 -4.71 -14.56 -41.03
C ILE A 135 -4.16 -15.87 -41.61
N ILE A 136 -3.89 -16.87 -40.77
CA ILE A 136 -3.41 -18.18 -41.21
C ILE A 136 -4.40 -18.82 -42.20
N LEU A 137 -5.68 -18.80 -41.85
CA LEU A 137 -6.75 -19.35 -42.69
C LEU A 137 -6.83 -18.67 -44.08
N ILE A 138 -6.67 -17.34 -44.14
CA ILE A 138 -6.65 -16.58 -45.38
C ILE A 138 -5.43 -16.97 -46.24
N LEU A 139 -4.27 -17.11 -45.61
CA LEU A 139 -3.03 -17.53 -46.31
C LEU A 139 -3.16 -18.94 -46.87
N GLU A 140 -3.76 -19.89 -46.17
CA GLU A 140 -4.01 -21.24 -46.66
C GLU A 140 -4.94 -21.25 -47.86
N ILE A 141 -6.02 -20.46 -47.83
CA ILE A 141 -6.96 -20.34 -48.98
C ILE A 141 -6.28 -19.71 -50.21
N MET A 142 -5.44 -18.70 -50.02
CA MET A 142 -4.66 -18.10 -51.10
C MET A 142 -3.65 -19.08 -51.71
N TYR A 143 -2.99 -19.86 -50.86
CA TYR A 143 -2.03 -20.87 -51.30
C TYR A 143 -2.70 -21.96 -52.15
N LEU A 144 -3.85 -22.47 -51.72
CA LEU A 144 -4.63 -23.47 -52.43
C LEU A 144 -5.16 -22.95 -53.77
N LYS A 145 -5.55 -21.66 -53.87
CA LYS A 145 -6.01 -21.04 -55.12
C LYS A 145 -4.87 -20.67 -56.07
N GLY A 146 -3.67 -20.45 -55.55
CA GLY A 146 -2.48 -20.18 -56.40
C GLY A 146 -1.74 -21.44 -56.85
N ALA A 147 -2.08 -22.60 -56.32
CA ALA A 147 -1.52 -23.89 -56.72
C ALA A 147 -2.37 -24.64 -57.77
N LEU A 148 -3.50 -24.09 -58.17
CA LEU A 148 -4.37 -24.54 -59.30
C LEU A 148 -4.09 -23.67 -60.55
#